data_7b2fe514795435768e19860c2f97b395
#
_entry.id   7b2fe514795435768e19860c2f97b395
#
_cell.length_a   1.000
_cell.length_b   1.000
_cell.length_c   1.000
_cell.angle_alpha   90.00
_cell.angle_beta   90.00
_cell.angle_gamma   90.00
#
_symmetry.space_group_name_H-M   'P 1'
#
loop_
_entity.id
_entity.type
_entity.pdbx_description
1 polymer ?
#
loop_
_entity_poly.entity_id
_entity_poly.type
_entity_poly.pdbx_seq_one_letter_code
_entity_poly.pdbx_strand_id
1 'polypeptide(L)'
;MKRSDFCKTLISPGIACSCAMGMGLGFTPGSFLPKKNNLKNPFGTPCEKKMEFTQAWIKRFFDIVDRHLDENTRVRLMQANGAECAKGAYGELTSDKPATIEEIDRKINEWQKKIGKENVFRENNTVYFNYVGNNEGLKISDGYCLCPMIEDKPEILSSTYCQCSVGYVKYMFQRFITFKPVEVELLESLRSGGKACRFKVTLI
;
A
#
# COMPACT_ATOMS: atom_id res chain seq x y z
N MET A 1 -7.71 5.60 5.11
CA MET A 1 -6.98 6.37 6.15
C MET A 1 -6.47 7.64 5.47
N LYS A 2 -6.89 8.82 5.90
CA LYS A 2 -6.38 10.07 5.29
C LYS A 2 -4.88 10.20 5.58
N ARG A 3 -4.11 10.78 4.66
CA ARG A 3 -2.66 11.03 4.87
C ARG A 3 -2.35 11.74 6.19
N SER A 4 -3.26 12.62 6.62
CA SER A 4 -3.17 13.26 7.94
C SER A 4 -3.19 12.26 9.10
N ASP A 5 -3.81 11.10 8.93
CA ASP A 5 -3.95 10.09 9.97
C ASP A 5 -2.74 9.15 10.01
N PHE A 6 -2.12 8.89 8.84
CA PHE A 6 -0.84 8.19 8.76
C PHE A 6 0.27 8.95 9.50
N CYS A 7 0.35 10.28 9.31
CA CYS A 7 1.30 11.10 10.06
C CYS A 7 1.01 11.12 11.57
N LYS A 8 -0.26 10.99 11.99
CA LYS A 8 -0.62 10.90 13.41
C LYS A 8 -0.28 9.54 14.03
N THR A 9 -0.38 8.46 13.27
CA THR A 9 -0.09 7.10 13.74
C THR A 9 1.42 6.86 13.92
N LEU A 10 2.26 7.55 13.14
CA LEU A 10 3.72 7.52 13.31
C LEU A 10 4.23 8.33 14.49
N ILE A 11 3.41 9.24 15.04
CA ILE A 11 3.72 9.98 16.26
C ILE A 11 3.01 9.26 17.41
N SER A 12 3.46 8.05 17.75
CA SER A 12 3.08 7.42 19.00
C SER A 12 3.60 8.28 20.17
N PRO A 13 2.80 8.54 21.23
CA PRO A 13 3.20 9.43 22.33
C PRO A 13 4.22 8.81 23.29
N GLY A 14 5.16 8.01 22.78
CA GLY A 14 6.21 7.33 23.54
C GLY A 14 7.63 7.83 23.32
N ILE A 15 7.88 8.76 22.40
CA ILE A 15 9.19 9.40 22.23
C ILE A 15 9.03 10.91 22.40
N ALA A 16 8.69 11.31 23.61
CA ALA A 16 8.87 12.68 24.05
C ALA A 16 10.37 12.88 24.25
N CYS A 17 11.03 13.53 23.30
CA CYS A 17 12.37 14.06 23.48
C CYS A 17 12.29 15.14 24.57
N SER A 18 12.77 14.83 25.77
CA SER A 18 12.85 15.72 26.91
C SER A 18 13.84 16.84 26.61
N CYS A 19 13.34 17.96 26.13
CA CYS A 19 14.03 19.26 26.16
C CYS A 19 13.02 20.35 26.48
N ALA A 20 12.67 20.48 27.75
CA ALA A 20 12.13 21.71 28.28
C ALA A 20 12.38 21.77 29.81
N MET A 21 13.53 22.30 30.19
CA MET A 21 13.65 22.97 31.46
C MET A 21 13.17 24.40 31.26
N GLY A 22 12.34 24.88 32.19
CA GLY A 22 12.28 26.32 32.44
C GLY A 22 10.88 26.91 32.65
N MET A 23 10.55 27.03 33.93
CA MET A 23 9.82 28.13 34.56
C MET A 23 8.33 28.30 34.31
N GLY A 24 7.60 28.11 35.39
CA GLY A 24 6.19 28.38 35.53
C GLY A 24 5.85 29.86 35.47
N LEU A 25 4.70 30.15 34.95
CA LEU A 25 3.81 31.26 35.32
C LEU A 25 2.41 30.89 34.87
N GLY A 26 1.47 31.00 35.81
CA GLY A 26 0.09 30.63 35.59
C GLY A 26 -0.61 31.53 34.57
N PHE A 27 -1.34 30.86 33.66
CA PHE A 27 -2.33 31.52 32.82
C PHE A 27 -3.65 30.73 32.82
N THR A 28 -4.73 31.43 33.19
CA THR A 28 -6.12 30.97 33.10
C THR A 28 -6.53 30.64 31.69
N PRO A 29 -7.38 29.63 31.44
CA PRO A 29 -7.81 29.26 30.09
C PRO A 29 -8.91 30.21 29.59
N GLY A 30 -8.52 31.25 28.89
CA GLY A 30 -9.41 32.05 28.05
C GLY A 30 -9.54 31.41 26.68
N SER A 31 -10.72 31.09 26.28
CA SER A 31 -11.13 30.53 25.00
C SER A 31 -10.77 31.43 23.81
N PHE A 32 -9.62 31.24 23.22
CA PHE A 32 -9.34 31.74 21.87
C PHE A 32 -9.06 30.54 20.93
N LEU A 33 -10.11 30.10 20.26
CA LEU A 33 -9.97 29.28 19.06
C LEU A 33 -9.48 30.19 17.94
N PRO A 34 -8.27 30.02 17.41
CA PRO A 34 -7.85 30.75 16.22
C PRO A 34 -8.69 30.28 15.05
N LYS A 35 -9.38 31.22 14.38
CA LYS A 35 -9.96 30.98 13.06
C LYS A 35 -8.89 30.39 12.16
N LYS A 36 -9.19 29.22 11.55
CA LYS A 36 -8.35 28.61 10.51
C LYS A 36 -8.26 29.57 9.33
N ASN A 37 -7.31 30.46 9.35
CA ASN A 37 -6.88 31.15 8.15
C ASN A 37 -6.11 30.13 7.29
N ASN A 38 -6.66 29.81 6.12
CA ASN A 38 -6.02 29.01 5.06
C ASN A 38 -4.83 29.77 4.45
N LEU A 39 -3.87 30.18 5.25
CA LEU A 39 -2.56 30.58 4.75
C LEU A 39 -1.83 29.29 4.40
N LYS A 40 -1.76 28.99 3.09
CA LYS A 40 -0.85 27.96 2.56
C LYS A 40 0.55 28.31 3.05
N ASN A 41 1.08 27.51 3.99
CA ASN A 41 2.45 27.67 4.47
C ASN A 41 3.41 27.44 3.29
N PRO A 42 4.13 28.45 2.78
CA PRO A 42 4.99 28.31 1.62
C PRO A 42 6.16 27.34 1.84
N PHE A 43 6.41 26.95 3.07
CA PHE A 43 7.50 26.05 3.46
C PHE A 43 7.06 24.59 3.71
N GLY A 44 5.80 24.24 3.50
CA GLY A 44 5.27 22.91 3.80
C GLY A 44 5.27 22.57 5.30
N THR A 45 4.52 21.55 5.68
CA THR A 45 4.52 21.00 7.04
C THR A 45 5.74 20.08 7.23
N PRO A 46 6.18 19.81 8.49
CA PRO A 46 7.22 18.80 8.75
C PRO A 46 6.88 17.42 8.17
N CYS A 47 5.60 17.07 8.07
CA CYS A 47 5.14 15.81 7.48
C CYS A 47 5.33 15.81 5.95
N GLU A 48 4.99 16.91 5.25
CA GLU A 48 5.21 17.04 3.80
C GLU A 48 6.68 16.93 3.45
N LYS A 49 7.56 17.63 4.18
CA LYS A 49 9.03 17.54 3.98
C LYS A 49 9.58 16.14 4.20
N LYS A 50 9.09 15.40 5.20
CA LYS A 50 9.47 14.00 5.41
C LYS A 50 9.02 13.14 4.26
N MET A 51 7.82 13.36 3.75
CA MET A 51 7.29 12.61 2.62
C MET A 51 8.10 12.85 1.35
N GLU A 52 8.39 14.10 1.01
CA GLU A 52 9.26 14.48 -0.12
C GLU A 52 10.65 13.81 -0.02
N PHE A 53 11.26 13.87 1.16
CA PHE A 53 12.55 13.22 1.39
C PHE A 53 12.45 11.70 1.20
N THR A 54 11.43 11.06 1.76
CA THR A 54 11.22 9.62 1.67
C THR A 54 11.05 9.17 0.22
N GLN A 55 10.29 9.91 -0.57
CA GLN A 55 10.09 9.63 -1.99
C GLN A 55 11.38 9.76 -2.80
N ALA A 56 12.10 10.85 -2.60
CA ALA A 56 13.39 11.04 -3.27
C ALA A 56 14.41 9.96 -2.88
N TRP A 57 14.36 9.50 -1.63
CA TRP A 57 15.19 8.40 -1.15
C TRP A 57 14.78 7.07 -1.80
N ILE A 58 13.48 6.75 -1.82
CA ILE A 58 12.95 5.54 -2.46
C ILE A 58 13.37 5.49 -3.93
N LYS A 59 13.20 6.58 -4.66
CA LYS A 59 13.60 6.66 -6.07
C LYS A 59 15.07 6.32 -6.25
N ARG A 60 15.96 7.02 -5.54
CA ARG A 60 17.41 6.76 -5.60
C ARG A 60 17.77 5.33 -5.21
N PHE A 61 17.10 4.78 -4.19
CA PHE A 61 17.33 3.40 -3.75
C PHE A 61 17.00 2.41 -4.87
N PHE A 62 15.85 2.56 -5.53
CA PHE A 62 15.47 1.67 -6.63
C PHE A 62 16.34 1.86 -7.87
N ASP A 63 16.79 3.08 -8.17
CA ASP A 63 17.78 3.31 -9.23
C ASP A 63 19.10 2.58 -8.95
N ILE A 64 19.50 2.44 -7.69
CA ILE A 64 20.68 1.68 -7.28
C ILE A 64 20.40 0.17 -7.38
N VAL A 65 19.29 -0.29 -6.86
CA VAL A 65 18.87 -1.70 -6.91
C VAL A 65 18.83 -2.19 -8.35
N ASP A 66 18.22 -1.43 -9.26
CA ASP A 66 18.11 -1.80 -10.68
C ASP A 66 19.45 -1.87 -11.41
N ARG A 67 20.43 -1.06 -10.99
CA ARG A 67 21.77 -1.07 -11.59
C ARG A 67 22.70 -2.15 -11.06
N HIS A 68 22.50 -2.58 -9.81
CA HIS A 68 23.47 -3.44 -9.12
C HIS A 68 22.97 -4.87 -8.86
N LEU A 69 21.68 -5.12 -8.93
CA LEU A 69 21.13 -6.46 -8.74
C LEU A 69 20.54 -6.99 -10.07
N ASP A 70 20.71 -8.28 -10.31
CA ASP A 70 20.01 -8.95 -11.40
C ASP A 70 18.50 -8.94 -11.17
N GLU A 71 17.74 -9.03 -12.26
CA GLU A 71 16.29 -8.93 -12.24
C GLU A 71 15.63 -9.96 -11.31
N ASN A 72 16.08 -11.20 -11.35
CA ASN A 72 15.50 -12.26 -10.54
C ASN A 72 15.68 -11.98 -9.04
N THR A 73 16.87 -11.54 -8.64
CA THR A 73 17.18 -11.21 -7.23
C THR A 73 16.30 -10.05 -6.75
N ARG A 74 16.21 -8.97 -7.51
CA ARG A 74 15.41 -7.80 -7.08
C ARG A 74 13.92 -8.08 -7.05
N VAL A 75 13.39 -8.84 -8.02
CA VAL A 75 11.99 -9.28 -8.05
C VAL A 75 11.66 -10.13 -6.82
N ARG A 76 12.48 -11.15 -6.54
CA ARG A 76 12.29 -12.02 -5.36
C ARG A 76 12.35 -11.24 -4.05
N LEU A 77 13.28 -10.31 -3.91
CA LEU A 77 13.40 -9.46 -2.72
C LEU A 77 12.15 -8.63 -2.51
N MET A 78 11.66 -8.00 -3.56
CA MET A 78 10.45 -7.16 -3.46
C MET A 78 9.18 -7.96 -3.21
N GLN A 79 9.06 -9.13 -3.82
CA GLN A 79 7.93 -10.03 -3.55
C GLN A 79 7.95 -10.53 -2.10
N ALA A 80 9.12 -10.89 -1.57
CA ALA A 80 9.25 -11.27 -0.16
C ALA A 80 8.85 -10.12 0.78
N ASN A 81 9.32 -8.90 0.51
CA ASN A 81 8.92 -7.72 1.29
C ASN A 81 7.41 -7.47 1.23
N GLY A 82 6.78 -7.64 0.07
CA GLY A 82 5.33 -7.51 -0.09
C GLY A 82 4.54 -8.56 0.70
N ALA A 83 5.02 -9.80 0.72
CA ALA A 83 4.43 -10.88 1.51
C ALA A 83 4.50 -10.58 3.02
N GLU A 84 5.64 -10.10 3.53
CA GLU A 84 5.79 -9.71 4.93
C GLU A 84 4.89 -8.50 5.28
N CYS A 85 4.76 -7.54 4.38
CA CYS A 85 3.83 -6.41 4.54
C CYS A 85 2.38 -6.90 4.66
N ALA A 86 1.95 -7.82 3.80
CA ALA A 86 0.61 -8.42 3.85
C ALA A 86 0.39 -9.25 5.12
N LYS A 87 1.40 -9.99 5.56
CA LYS A 87 1.39 -10.74 6.81
C LYS A 87 1.22 -9.81 8.02
N GLY A 88 1.92 -8.68 8.04
CA GLY A 88 1.75 -7.65 9.06
C GLY A 88 0.33 -7.06 9.10
N ALA A 89 -0.31 -6.91 7.92
CA ALA A 89 -1.67 -6.38 7.82
C ALA A 89 -2.77 -7.39 8.16
N TYR A 90 -2.59 -8.66 7.82
CA TYR A 90 -3.63 -9.69 7.87
C TYR A 90 -3.35 -10.82 8.87
N GLY A 91 -2.18 -10.86 9.49
CA GLY A 91 -1.74 -11.95 10.37
C GLY A 91 -1.30 -13.20 9.60
N GLU A 92 -0.94 -14.23 10.34
CA GLU A 92 -0.47 -15.52 9.81
C GLU A 92 -1.55 -16.26 8.99
N LEU A 93 -1.11 -17.21 8.18
CA LEU A 93 -2.01 -18.13 7.49
C LEU A 93 -2.79 -18.95 8.53
N THR A 94 -4.10 -19.06 8.35
CA THR A 94 -5.00 -19.65 9.37
C THR A 94 -5.48 -21.06 9.03
N SER A 95 -5.16 -21.57 7.84
CA SER A 95 -5.61 -22.90 7.43
C SER A 95 -4.55 -23.58 6.58
N ASP A 96 -4.28 -24.83 6.89
CA ASP A 96 -3.40 -25.71 6.11
C ASP A 96 -4.21 -26.53 5.08
N LYS A 97 -5.55 -26.49 5.17
CA LYS A 97 -6.42 -27.21 4.23
C LYS A 97 -6.68 -26.36 2.99
N PRO A 98 -6.27 -26.82 1.80
CA PRO A 98 -6.58 -26.14 0.54
C PRO A 98 -8.09 -25.96 0.34
N ALA A 99 -8.49 -24.81 -0.18
CA ALA A 99 -9.86 -24.56 -0.57
C ALA A 99 -10.23 -25.39 -1.82
N THR A 100 -11.48 -25.87 -1.88
CA THR A 100 -12.03 -26.48 -3.09
C THR A 100 -12.33 -25.40 -4.15
N ILE A 101 -12.55 -25.82 -5.40
CA ILE A 101 -12.88 -24.88 -6.49
C ILE A 101 -14.19 -24.14 -6.18
N GLU A 102 -15.19 -24.85 -5.63
CA GLU A 102 -16.48 -24.26 -5.24
C GLU A 102 -16.32 -23.21 -4.13
N GLU A 103 -15.43 -23.46 -3.18
CA GLU A 103 -15.12 -22.50 -2.12
C GLU A 103 -14.40 -21.27 -2.69
N ILE A 104 -13.47 -21.45 -3.63
CA ILE A 104 -12.78 -20.37 -4.33
C ILE A 104 -13.81 -19.54 -5.11
N ASP A 105 -14.70 -20.16 -5.88
CA ASP A 105 -15.72 -19.46 -6.64
C ASP A 105 -16.67 -18.66 -5.75
N ARG A 106 -17.09 -19.25 -4.64
CA ARG A 106 -17.93 -18.55 -3.66
C ARG A 106 -17.24 -17.28 -3.14
N LYS A 107 -15.96 -17.37 -2.76
CA LYS A 107 -15.18 -16.23 -2.26
C LYS A 107 -14.94 -15.16 -3.33
N ILE A 108 -14.66 -15.56 -4.56
CA ILE A 108 -14.56 -14.63 -5.69
C ILE A 108 -15.89 -13.93 -5.92
N ASN A 109 -17.01 -14.63 -5.90
CA ASN A 109 -18.33 -14.03 -6.01
C ASN A 109 -18.65 -13.06 -4.87
N GLU A 110 -18.20 -13.34 -3.64
CA GLU A 110 -18.32 -12.43 -2.51
C GLU A 110 -17.49 -11.15 -2.73
N TRP A 111 -16.28 -11.29 -3.30
CA TRP A 111 -15.46 -10.14 -3.66
C TRP A 111 -16.05 -9.32 -4.79
N GLN A 112 -16.59 -9.97 -5.83
CA GLN A 112 -17.30 -9.31 -6.93
C GLN A 112 -18.44 -8.40 -6.44
N LYS A 113 -19.18 -8.84 -5.42
CA LYS A 113 -20.24 -8.01 -4.81
C LYS A 113 -19.69 -6.74 -4.12
N LYS A 114 -18.44 -6.77 -3.67
CA LYS A 114 -17.80 -5.65 -2.93
C LYS A 114 -17.06 -4.70 -3.87
N ILE A 115 -16.36 -5.23 -4.86
CA ILE A 115 -15.42 -4.44 -5.67
C ILE A 115 -15.78 -4.40 -7.17
N GLY A 116 -16.82 -5.10 -7.60
CA GLY A 116 -17.23 -5.19 -8.99
C GLY A 116 -16.65 -6.41 -9.72
N LYS A 117 -17.43 -6.93 -10.68
CA LYS A 117 -17.02 -8.09 -11.51
C LYS A 117 -15.85 -7.76 -12.42
N GLU A 118 -15.71 -6.51 -12.83
CA GLU A 118 -14.62 -5.98 -13.64
C GLU A 118 -13.27 -5.97 -12.92
N ASN A 119 -13.28 -6.04 -11.59
CA ASN A 119 -12.09 -5.95 -10.75
C ASN A 119 -11.62 -7.29 -10.20
N VAL A 120 -12.49 -8.30 -10.19
CA VAL A 120 -12.09 -9.66 -9.85
C VAL A 120 -12.98 -10.67 -10.57
N PHE A 121 -12.38 -11.58 -11.34
CA PHE A 121 -13.08 -12.67 -11.99
C PHE A 121 -12.15 -13.84 -12.24
N ARG A 122 -12.75 -15.04 -12.36
CA ARG A 122 -12.01 -16.27 -12.64
C ARG A 122 -12.34 -16.78 -14.03
N GLU A 123 -11.32 -17.19 -14.74
CA GLU A 123 -11.39 -17.95 -15.98
C GLU A 123 -10.56 -19.22 -15.83
N ASN A 124 -11.22 -20.36 -15.82
CA ASN A 124 -10.57 -21.66 -15.60
C ASN A 124 -9.71 -21.68 -14.33
N ASN A 125 -8.40 -21.84 -14.46
CA ASN A 125 -7.44 -21.88 -13.35
C ASN A 125 -6.76 -20.54 -13.09
N THR A 126 -7.30 -19.45 -13.62
CA THR A 126 -6.73 -18.11 -13.50
C THR A 126 -7.76 -17.16 -12.89
N VAL A 127 -7.32 -16.36 -11.93
CA VAL A 127 -8.09 -15.23 -11.40
C VAL A 127 -7.42 -13.94 -11.84
N TYR A 128 -8.19 -13.06 -12.47
CA TYR A 128 -7.78 -11.70 -12.75
C TYR A 128 -8.24 -10.81 -11.62
N PHE A 129 -7.32 -10.00 -11.12
CA PHE A 129 -7.57 -9.13 -9.98
C PHE A 129 -7.00 -7.75 -10.21
N ASN A 130 -7.81 -6.72 -10.00
CA ASN A 130 -7.40 -5.33 -10.06
C ASN A 130 -7.45 -4.73 -8.65
N TYR A 131 -6.44 -3.95 -8.29
CA TYR A 131 -6.57 -3.08 -7.13
C TYR A 131 -7.67 -2.06 -7.37
N VAL A 132 -8.55 -1.94 -6.39
CA VAL A 132 -9.63 -0.94 -6.38
C VAL A 132 -9.35 -0.04 -5.20
N GLY A 133 -9.37 1.26 -5.43
CA GLY A 133 -9.31 2.25 -4.36
C GLY A 133 -10.49 2.01 -3.41
N ASN A 134 -10.22 1.84 -2.14
CA ASN A 134 -11.24 1.63 -1.16
C ASN A 134 -11.46 2.88 -0.29
N ASN A 135 -12.70 3.02 0.15
CA ASN A 135 -13.22 3.60 1.40
C ASN A 135 -13.02 5.10 1.67
N GLU A 136 -12.16 5.84 0.97
CA GLU A 136 -11.94 7.27 1.28
C GLU A 136 -12.04 8.19 0.06
N GLY A 137 -12.68 7.72 -1.01
CA GLY A 137 -12.86 8.52 -2.24
C GLY A 137 -11.67 8.53 -3.19
N LEU A 138 -10.56 7.87 -2.85
CA LEU A 138 -9.44 7.67 -3.75
C LEU A 138 -9.71 6.45 -4.64
N LYS A 139 -9.68 6.63 -5.94
CA LYS A 139 -9.88 5.55 -6.91
C LYS A 139 -8.64 5.38 -7.76
N ILE A 140 -8.24 4.13 -7.99
CA ILE A 140 -7.18 3.79 -8.95
C ILE A 140 -7.57 4.28 -10.36
N SER A 141 -8.87 4.22 -10.71
CA SER A 141 -9.39 4.78 -11.97
C SER A 141 -9.06 6.25 -12.18
N ASP A 142 -8.83 7.00 -11.11
CA ASP A 142 -8.47 8.42 -11.13
C ASP A 142 -6.94 8.62 -11.13
N GLY A 143 -6.17 7.56 -11.33
CA GLY A 143 -4.70 7.59 -11.38
C GLY A 143 -4.00 7.59 -10.01
N TYR A 144 -4.72 7.31 -8.92
CA TYR A 144 -4.12 7.29 -7.59
C TYR A 144 -3.49 5.93 -7.26
N CYS A 145 -2.23 5.97 -6.84
CA CYS A 145 -1.55 4.78 -6.35
C CYS A 145 -1.95 4.48 -4.89
N LEU A 146 -2.30 3.22 -4.61
CA LEU A 146 -2.67 2.79 -3.25
C LEU A 146 -1.47 2.58 -2.32
N CYS A 147 -0.25 2.61 -2.84
CA CYS A 147 0.94 2.43 -2.02
C CYS A 147 1.08 3.60 -1.03
N PRO A 148 1.09 3.36 0.30
CA PRO A 148 1.17 4.43 1.29
C PRO A 148 2.55 5.09 1.36
N MET A 149 3.57 4.48 0.75
CA MET A 149 4.96 4.94 0.82
C MET A 149 5.29 6.06 -0.14
N ILE A 150 4.45 6.30 -1.14
CA ILE A 150 4.71 7.26 -2.21
C ILE A 150 3.47 8.12 -2.49
N GLU A 151 3.68 9.30 -3.08
CA GLU A 151 2.58 10.22 -3.42
C GLU A 151 1.55 9.62 -4.36
N ASP A 152 0.34 10.18 -4.29
CA ASP A 152 -0.80 9.70 -5.08
C ASP A 152 -0.58 9.89 -6.58
N LYS A 153 0.16 10.95 -6.96
CA LYS A 153 0.46 11.20 -8.37
C LYS A 153 1.55 10.27 -8.87
N PRO A 154 1.36 9.63 -10.01
CA PRO A 154 2.33 8.69 -10.54
C PRO A 154 3.58 9.44 -11.04
N GLU A 155 4.61 9.50 -10.24
CA GLU A 155 5.96 9.56 -10.79
C GLU A 155 6.31 8.15 -11.27
N ILE A 156 6.84 8.02 -12.49
CA ILE A 156 7.29 6.73 -13.01
C ILE A 156 8.43 6.24 -12.12
N LEU A 157 8.22 5.10 -11.51
CA LEU A 157 9.23 4.38 -10.75
C LEU A 157 9.61 3.10 -11.50
N SER A 158 10.74 2.55 -11.13
CA SER A 158 11.14 1.21 -11.57
C SER A 158 10.01 0.19 -11.42
N SER A 159 9.84 -0.67 -12.42
CA SER A 159 8.92 -1.80 -12.37
C SER A 159 9.20 -2.74 -11.19
N THR A 160 10.46 -2.80 -10.74
CA THR A 160 10.89 -3.54 -9.54
C THR A 160 10.13 -3.11 -8.29
N TYR A 161 9.86 -1.80 -8.13
CA TYR A 161 9.13 -1.29 -6.97
C TYR A 161 7.75 -1.95 -6.82
N CYS A 162 7.01 -2.09 -7.91
CA CYS A 162 5.67 -2.67 -7.90
C CYS A 162 5.64 -4.19 -7.72
N GLN A 163 6.79 -4.88 -7.78
CA GLN A 163 6.89 -6.29 -7.43
C GLN A 163 6.54 -6.58 -5.96
N CYS A 164 6.63 -5.57 -5.09
CA CYS A 164 6.09 -5.64 -3.73
C CYS A 164 4.59 -6.01 -3.74
N SER A 165 3.80 -5.43 -4.63
CA SER A 165 2.38 -5.73 -4.77
C SER A 165 2.11 -7.17 -5.23
N VAL A 166 3.01 -7.78 -6.01
CA VAL A 166 2.91 -9.21 -6.39
C VAL A 166 2.96 -10.09 -5.15
N GLY A 167 3.96 -9.86 -4.28
CA GLY A 167 4.08 -10.61 -3.02
C GLY A 167 2.89 -10.39 -2.09
N TYR A 168 2.41 -9.16 -2.01
CA TYR A 168 1.23 -8.80 -1.21
C TYR A 168 -0.03 -9.53 -1.70
N VAL A 169 -0.30 -9.51 -3.01
CA VAL A 169 -1.45 -10.19 -3.63
C VAL A 169 -1.33 -11.70 -3.48
N LYS A 170 -0.13 -12.26 -3.66
CA LYS A 170 0.15 -13.69 -3.46
C LYS A 170 -0.24 -14.12 -2.05
N TYR A 171 0.22 -13.41 -1.03
CA TYR A 171 -0.11 -13.69 0.36
C TYR A 171 -1.60 -13.54 0.65
N MET A 172 -2.23 -12.47 0.15
CA MET A 172 -3.65 -12.20 0.31
C MET A 172 -4.52 -13.33 -0.29
N PHE A 173 -4.22 -13.78 -1.50
CA PHE A 173 -4.92 -14.90 -2.12
C PHE A 173 -4.74 -16.20 -1.34
N GLN A 174 -3.50 -16.50 -0.93
CA GLN A 174 -3.21 -17.66 -0.10
C GLN A 174 -3.94 -17.60 1.25
N ARG A 175 -4.04 -16.43 1.86
CA ARG A 175 -4.68 -16.24 3.17
C ARG A 175 -6.19 -16.34 3.14
N PHE A 176 -6.84 -15.80 2.10
CA PHE A 176 -8.27 -15.59 2.09
C PHE A 176 -9.03 -16.41 1.06
N ILE A 177 -8.37 -16.87 0.00
CA ILE A 177 -9.04 -17.50 -1.13
C ILE A 177 -8.68 -18.98 -1.23
N THR A 178 -7.40 -19.28 -1.42
CA THR A 178 -6.97 -20.64 -1.81
C THR A 178 -6.52 -21.50 -0.66
N PHE A 179 -6.00 -20.90 0.40
CA PHE A 179 -5.30 -21.57 1.51
C PHE A 179 -4.13 -22.47 1.05
N LYS A 180 -3.64 -22.24 -0.15
CA LYS A 180 -2.47 -22.88 -0.74
C LYS A 180 -1.70 -21.87 -1.58
N PRO A 181 -0.44 -22.15 -1.94
CA PRO A 181 0.33 -21.26 -2.80
C PRO A 181 -0.36 -20.99 -4.12
N VAL A 182 -0.12 -19.80 -4.67
CA VAL A 182 -0.55 -19.38 -6.00
C VAL A 182 0.63 -18.72 -6.71
N GLU A 183 0.58 -18.67 -8.03
CA GLU A 183 1.49 -17.83 -8.81
C GLU A 183 0.81 -16.52 -9.15
N VAL A 184 1.55 -15.41 -9.06
CA VAL A 184 1.03 -14.07 -9.33
C VAL A 184 1.95 -13.35 -10.29
N GLU A 185 1.38 -12.82 -11.34
CA GLU A 185 2.03 -11.99 -12.35
C GLU A 185 1.43 -10.57 -12.31
N LEU A 186 2.28 -9.55 -12.34
CA LEU A 186 1.86 -8.16 -12.49
C LEU A 186 1.71 -7.84 -13.98
N LEU A 187 0.48 -7.64 -14.44
CA LEU A 187 0.19 -7.33 -15.84
C LEU A 187 0.37 -5.84 -16.14
N GLU A 188 0.02 -4.98 -15.19
CA GLU A 188 0.04 -3.54 -15.34
C GLU A 188 0.18 -2.86 -13.99
N SER A 189 0.91 -1.75 -13.91
CA SER A 189 0.94 -0.91 -12.71
C SER A 189 0.95 0.59 -13.05
N LEU A 190 0.33 1.39 -12.19
CA LEU A 190 0.31 2.85 -12.31
C LEU A 190 1.73 3.43 -12.30
N ARG A 191 2.63 2.87 -11.50
CA ARG A 191 4.01 3.37 -11.36
C ARG A 191 4.93 2.99 -12.50
N SER A 192 4.51 2.05 -13.34
CA SER A 192 5.19 1.70 -14.59
C SER A 192 4.53 2.35 -15.81
N GLY A 193 3.70 3.36 -15.61
CA GLY A 193 3.04 4.10 -16.68
C GLY A 193 1.71 3.52 -17.15
N GLY A 194 1.19 2.49 -16.47
CA GLY A 194 -0.12 1.92 -16.76
C GLY A 194 -1.27 2.74 -16.19
N LYS A 195 -2.49 2.31 -16.48
CA LYS A 195 -3.74 2.97 -16.04
C LYS A 195 -4.33 2.32 -14.77
N ALA A 196 -3.85 1.14 -14.40
CA ALA A 196 -4.34 0.36 -13.27
C ALA A 196 -3.22 -0.50 -12.67
N CYS A 197 -3.48 -1.13 -11.52
CA CYS A 197 -2.65 -2.20 -10.99
C CYS A 197 -3.41 -3.51 -11.17
N ARG A 198 -3.00 -4.31 -12.16
CA ARG A 198 -3.67 -5.55 -12.60
C ARG A 198 -2.77 -6.75 -12.38
N PHE A 199 -3.37 -7.81 -11.89
CA PHE A 199 -2.68 -9.05 -11.56
C PHE A 199 -3.39 -10.24 -12.20
N LYS A 200 -2.58 -11.20 -12.63
CA LYS A 200 -3.01 -12.54 -13.01
C LYS A 200 -2.56 -13.50 -11.91
N VAL A 201 -3.50 -14.20 -11.33
CA VAL A 201 -3.28 -15.16 -10.26
C VAL A 201 -3.59 -16.56 -10.77
N THR A 202 -2.58 -17.40 -10.91
CA THR A 202 -2.73 -18.79 -11.34
C THR A 202 -2.90 -19.69 -10.12
N LEU A 203 -3.99 -20.45 -10.09
CA LEU A 203 -4.29 -21.45 -9.07
C LEU A 203 -3.47 -22.71 -9.38
N ILE A 204 -2.62 -23.13 -8.41
CA ILE A 204 -1.76 -24.33 -8.50
C ILE A 204 -2.45 -25.54 -7.90
#